data_4b0512bc9605a6d97c09c761d2320d65
#
_entry.id   4b0512bc9605a6d97c09c761d2320d65
#
_cell.length_a   1.000
_cell.length_b   1.000
_cell.length_c   1.000
_cell.angle_alpha   90.00
_cell.angle_beta   90.00
_cell.angle_gamma   90.00
#
_symmetry.space_group_name_H-M   'P 1'
#
loop_
_entity.id
_entity.type
_entity.pdbx_description
1 polymer ?
#
loop_
_entity_poly.entity_id
_entity_poly.type
_entity_poly.pdbx_seq_one_letter_code
_entity_poly.pdbx_strand_id
1 'polypeptide(L)'
;MKKLTIVGAGWAGLSAAVAATQAGWHVALFEAAHLAGGRARSLQQNFAGQPLDNGQHLLIGAYRDTLKLMRTVGLEPDTLLHRMPLDLRYANGEGLHLPDWPMPFNLLAGLGRTQGWTLADKASLIQAAWQWQRQHFECDATWTVTRLCQETRLSPAVVTQLIEPLCLSALNTAMHEASATVFLRVLHDALLGGKGSSDLLVPRVDLGALLPNACLAWLSQHGAEIQLGTRLTADRVEALHNAASADQALLLACPPWEAARLAASISPAWADQCAQLQHTSIATVYLHCTDTHFQGLARPMLALPSSAQAPAQFVFDKGALSQQHGLLAAVVSACTTERDDISEQVQAQVREELRLTHLEVVQTVVEKRATLACTPQLDRPASFVTEGLWACGDYISGPYPSTLEGAVQSGQQVVTQLSQVTHG
;
A
#
# COMPACT_ATOMS: atom_id res chain seq x y z
N MET A 1 9.13 28.83 -19.76
CA MET A 1 9.55 27.51 -19.29
C MET A 1 8.49 27.05 -18.29
N LYS A 2 7.85 25.93 -18.56
CA LYS A 2 6.77 25.41 -17.68
C LYS A 2 7.32 25.09 -16.30
N LYS A 3 6.64 25.52 -15.25
CA LYS A 3 7.03 25.27 -13.85
C LYS A 3 5.93 24.55 -13.09
N LEU A 4 6.29 23.45 -12.41
CA LEU A 4 5.38 22.71 -11.52
C LEU A 4 5.90 22.80 -10.08
N THR A 5 5.09 23.39 -9.21
CA THR A 5 5.33 23.40 -7.77
C THR A 5 4.57 22.26 -7.13
N ILE A 6 5.26 21.36 -6.44
CA ILE A 6 4.69 20.17 -5.82
C ILE A 6 4.79 20.27 -4.31
N VAL A 7 3.67 20.03 -3.60
CA VAL A 7 3.57 20.07 -2.14
C VAL A 7 3.40 18.65 -1.61
N GLY A 8 4.47 18.08 -1.10
CA GLY A 8 4.55 16.72 -0.56
C GLY A 8 5.48 15.81 -1.38
N ALA A 9 6.44 15.19 -0.70
CA ALA A 9 7.39 14.21 -1.27
C ALA A 9 7.05 12.77 -0.85
N GLY A 10 5.75 12.44 -0.78
CA GLY A 10 5.27 11.06 -0.75
C GLY A 10 5.45 10.38 -2.11
N TRP A 11 5.12 9.09 -2.22
CA TRP A 11 5.27 8.33 -3.47
C TRP A 11 4.52 8.96 -4.65
N ALA A 12 3.34 9.54 -4.43
CA ALA A 12 2.60 10.26 -5.47
C ALA A 12 3.35 11.52 -5.95
N GLY A 13 3.83 12.35 -5.01
CA GLY A 13 4.54 13.58 -5.32
C GLY A 13 5.89 13.32 -5.99
N LEU A 14 6.64 12.30 -5.54
CA LEU A 14 7.88 11.87 -6.17
C LEU A 14 7.64 11.35 -7.60
N SER A 15 6.59 10.54 -7.79
CA SER A 15 6.19 10.05 -9.11
C SER A 15 5.82 11.19 -10.06
N ALA A 16 5.02 12.15 -9.57
CA ALA A 16 4.66 13.34 -10.34
C ALA A 16 5.90 14.19 -10.67
N ALA A 17 6.81 14.38 -9.72
CA ALA A 17 8.04 15.14 -9.92
C ALA A 17 8.93 14.52 -11.01
N VAL A 18 9.14 13.20 -10.97
CA VAL A 18 9.90 12.47 -11.99
C VAL A 18 9.23 12.58 -13.35
N ALA A 19 7.92 12.33 -13.44
CA ALA A 19 7.15 12.42 -14.68
C ALA A 19 7.18 13.85 -15.27
N ALA A 20 7.01 14.89 -14.45
CA ALA A 20 7.05 16.28 -14.86
C ALA A 20 8.44 16.68 -15.38
N THR A 21 9.50 16.27 -14.69
CA THR A 21 10.88 16.50 -15.13
C THR A 21 11.15 15.85 -16.50
N GLN A 22 10.70 14.60 -16.69
CA GLN A 22 10.79 13.92 -18.00
C GLN A 22 9.98 14.64 -19.10
N ALA A 23 8.86 15.28 -18.74
CA ALA A 23 8.05 16.09 -19.65
C ALA A 23 8.59 17.51 -19.89
N GLY A 24 9.78 17.85 -19.36
CA GLY A 24 10.44 19.13 -19.54
C GLY A 24 9.94 20.27 -18.66
N TRP A 25 9.22 19.95 -17.57
CA TRP A 25 8.82 20.93 -16.57
C TRP A 25 9.99 21.21 -15.61
N HIS A 26 10.13 22.45 -15.21
CA HIS A 26 10.96 22.81 -14.05
C HIS A 26 10.19 22.51 -12.78
N VAL A 27 10.71 21.61 -11.95
CA VAL A 27 10.05 21.12 -10.74
C VAL A 27 10.60 21.80 -9.49
N ALA A 28 9.70 22.33 -8.64
CA ALA A 28 9.99 22.75 -7.28
C ALA A 28 9.21 21.88 -6.30
N LEU A 29 9.90 21.04 -5.53
CA LEU A 29 9.32 20.05 -4.61
C LEU A 29 9.51 20.50 -3.16
N PHE A 30 8.41 20.61 -2.41
CA PHE A 30 8.38 20.97 -0.99
C PHE A 30 7.89 19.82 -0.15
N GLU A 31 8.60 19.47 0.92
CA GLU A 31 8.20 18.43 1.88
C GLU A 31 8.33 18.97 3.31
N ALA A 32 7.28 18.80 4.10
CA ALA A 32 7.24 19.26 5.48
C ALA A 32 8.16 18.48 6.42
N ALA A 33 8.37 17.20 6.13
CA ALA A 33 9.28 16.34 6.88
C ALA A 33 10.73 16.44 6.38
N HIS A 34 11.68 16.02 7.21
CA HIS A 34 13.10 15.93 6.81
C HIS A 34 13.39 14.69 5.95
N LEU A 35 12.48 13.73 5.88
CA LEU A 35 12.56 12.52 5.08
C LEU A 35 11.41 12.45 4.09
N ALA A 36 11.71 12.08 2.85
CA ALA A 36 10.70 11.79 1.84
C ALA A 36 10.07 10.41 2.03
N GLY A 37 8.99 10.14 1.27
CA GLY A 37 8.30 8.85 1.25
C GLY A 37 6.89 8.89 1.86
N GLY A 38 6.54 9.95 2.59
CA GLY A 38 5.22 10.10 3.20
C GLY A 38 4.93 9.01 4.23
N ARG A 39 3.85 8.23 4.04
CA ARG A 39 3.51 7.10 4.92
C ARG A 39 4.43 5.89 4.70
N ALA A 40 4.90 5.65 3.48
CA ALA A 40 5.84 4.58 3.15
C ALA A 40 7.29 5.13 3.17
N ARG A 41 7.84 5.26 4.36
CA ARG A 41 9.17 5.82 4.63
C ARG A 41 9.89 5.02 5.72
N SER A 42 11.20 5.18 5.77
CA SER A 42 12.01 4.73 6.90
C SER A 42 11.84 5.67 8.09
N LEU A 43 12.07 5.14 9.28
CA LEU A 43 12.09 5.89 10.54
C LEU A 43 13.54 6.28 10.90
N GLN A 44 13.67 7.17 11.88
CA GLN A 44 14.97 7.46 12.50
C GLN A 44 15.42 6.36 13.48
N GLN A 45 14.45 5.61 14.03
CA GLN A 45 14.70 4.44 14.87
C GLN A 45 15.36 3.34 14.02
N ASN A 46 16.29 2.64 14.63
CA ASN A 46 17.00 1.55 13.97
C ASN A 46 17.09 0.31 14.85
N PHE A 47 17.34 -0.83 14.21
CA PHE A 47 17.70 -2.08 14.84
C PHE A 47 19.01 -2.58 14.23
N ALA A 48 20.00 -2.88 15.06
CA ALA A 48 21.32 -3.32 14.62
C ALA A 48 21.98 -2.41 13.54
N GLY A 49 21.78 -1.09 13.66
CA GLY A 49 22.34 -0.10 12.73
C GLY A 49 21.57 0.08 11.41
N GLN A 50 20.46 -0.64 11.21
CA GLN A 50 19.59 -0.48 10.04
C GLN A 50 18.27 0.20 10.44
N PRO A 51 17.72 1.11 9.61
CA PRO A 51 16.46 1.78 9.90
C PRO A 51 15.31 0.79 10.03
N LEU A 52 14.37 1.08 10.93
CA LEU A 52 13.04 0.49 10.91
C LEU A 52 12.14 1.31 9.97
N ASP A 53 11.08 0.70 9.48
CA ASP A 53 10.11 1.36 8.61
C ASP A 53 8.86 1.82 9.38
N ASN A 54 8.15 2.80 8.81
CA ASN A 54 6.86 3.27 9.35
C ASN A 54 5.76 2.21 9.30
N GLY A 55 6.07 1.04 8.81
CA GLY A 55 5.24 -0.15 8.73
C GLY A 55 5.80 -1.13 7.71
N GLN A 56 5.45 -2.40 7.85
CA GLN A 56 5.82 -3.40 6.85
C GLN A 56 4.96 -3.21 5.60
N HIS A 57 5.60 -2.92 4.48
CA HIS A 57 4.92 -2.79 3.19
C HIS A 57 5.16 -4.01 2.32
N LEU A 58 4.17 -4.31 1.50
CA LEU A 58 4.19 -5.38 0.52
C LEU A 58 3.71 -4.82 -0.82
N LEU A 59 4.43 -5.11 -1.88
CA LEU A 59 4.01 -4.85 -3.25
C LEU A 59 3.57 -6.17 -3.90
N ILE A 60 2.85 -6.09 -4.99
CA ILE A 60 2.52 -7.26 -5.82
C ILE A 60 3.06 -7.08 -7.25
N GLY A 61 3.22 -8.18 -7.96
CA GLY A 61 3.74 -8.15 -9.32
C GLY A 61 2.88 -7.36 -10.32
N ALA A 62 1.62 -7.10 -9.97
CA ALA A 62 0.72 -6.22 -10.71
C ALA A 62 1.07 -4.72 -10.61
N TYR A 63 1.95 -4.29 -9.69
CA TYR A 63 2.34 -2.89 -9.49
C TYR A 63 3.33 -2.42 -10.56
N ARG A 64 2.85 -2.34 -11.80
CA ARG A 64 3.69 -2.11 -13.01
C ARG A 64 4.28 -0.71 -13.06
N ASP A 65 3.50 0.31 -12.69
CA ASP A 65 3.94 1.70 -12.76
C ASP A 65 4.94 2.00 -11.65
N THR A 66 4.77 1.41 -10.47
CA THR A 66 5.75 1.47 -9.39
C THR A 66 7.08 0.84 -9.80
N LEU A 67 7.05 -0.39 -10.34
CA LEU A 67 8.27 -1.07 -10.82
C LEU A 67 8.93 -0.33 -11.98
N LYS A 68 8.15 0.30 -12.85
CA LYS A 68 8.66 1.15 -13.94
C LYS A 68 9.32 2.41 -13.39
N LEU A 69 8.70 3.09 -12.41
CA LEU A 69 9.28 4.26 -11.76
C LEU A 69 10.61 3.92 -11.09
N MET A 70 10.70 2.79 -10.38
CA MET A 70 11.97 2.32 -9.80
C MET A 70 13.08 2.24 -10.87
N ARG A 71 12.81 1.60 -12.00
CA ARG A 71 13.79 1.51 -13.11
C ARG A 71 14.13 2.88 -13.70
N THR A 72 13.15 3.78 -13.81
CA THR A 72 13.36 5.15 -14.33
C THR A 72 14.37 5.92 -13.49
N VAL A 73 14.37 5.74 -12.17
CA VAL A 73 15.30 6.41 -11.26
C VAL A 73 16.58 5.60 -10.98
N GLY A 74 16.85 4.58 -11.81
CA GLY A 74 18.09 3.80 -11.76
C GLY A 74 18.12 2.67 -10.75
N LEU A 75 16.96 2.24 -10.24
CA LEU A 75 16.87 1.09 -9.35
C LEU A 75 16.55 -0.20 -10.11
N GLU A 76 17.08 -1.32 -9.63
CA GLU A 76 16.77 -2.65 -10.13
C GLU A 76 15.80 -3.37 -9.17
N PRO A 77 14.49 -3.41 -9.47
CA PRO A 77 13.48 -3.97 -8.57
C PRO A 77 13.79 -5.38 -8.08
N ASP A 78 14.33 -6.25 -8.95
CA ASP A 78 14.60 -7.64 -8.61
C ASP A 78 15.76 -7.83 -7.60
N THR A 79 16.60 -6.81 -7.42
CA THR A 79 17.63 -6.81 -6.36
C THR A 79 17.09 -6.30 -5.03
N LEU A 80 16.14 -5.36 -5.06
CA LEU A 80 15.60 -4.67 -3.89
C LEU A 80 14.36 -5.33 -3.31
N LEU A 81 13.71 -6.19 -4.08
CA LEU A 81 12.48 -6.87 -3.72
C LEU A 81 12.69 -8.39 -3.72
N HIS A 82 12.29 -9.05 -2.64
CA HIS A 82 12.16 -10.49 -2.62
C HIS A 82 10.86 -10.89 -3.29
N ARG A 83 10.96 -11.43 -4.50
CA ARG A 83 9.81 -11.95 -5.25
C ARG A 83 9.52 -13.37 -4.83
N MET A 84 8.28 -13.65 -4.46
CA MET A 84 7.79 -14.98 -4.14
C MET A 84 6.36 -15.17 -4.67
N PRO A 85 5.96 -16.38 -5.07
CA PRO A 85 4.57 -16.68 -5.40
C PRO A 85 3.65 -16.35 -4.21
N LEU A 86 2.36 -16.12 -4.48
CA LEU A 86 1.38 -15.90 -3.42
C LEU A 86 1.39 -17.09 -2.45
N ASP A 87 1.76 -16.81 -1.21
CA ASP A 87 1.84 -17.80 -0.12
C ASP A 87 1.18 -17.24 1.13
N LEU A 88 0.01 -17.77 1.46
CA LEU A 88 -0.79 -17.42 2.62
C LEU A 88 -0.89 -18.57 3.61
N ARG A 89 0.20 -19.34 3.72
CA ARG A 89 0.23 -20.49 4.64
C ARG A 89 0.56 -20.05 6.07
N TYR A 90 -0.09 -20.72 6.99
CA TYR A 90 0.17 -20.66 8.42
C TYR A 90 1.43 -21.47 8.79
N ALA A 91 1.86 -21.37 10.05
CA ALA A 91 3.01 -22.12 10.56
C ALA A 91 2.80 -23.65 10.48
N ASN A 92 1.56 -24.13 10.64
CA ASN A 92 1.18 -25.54 10.52
C ASN A 92 1.17 -26.08 9.07
N GLY A 93 1.38 -25.20 8.07
CA GLY A 93 1.37 -25.55 6.65
C GLY A 93 0.00 -25.48 5.95
N GLU A 94 -1.09 -25.25 6.69
CA GLU A 94 -2.41 -24.99 6.12
C GLU A 94 -2.45 -23.64 5.39
N GLY A 95 -3.41 -23.46 4.49
CA GLY A 95 -3.60 -22.25 3.71
C GLY A 95 -3.24 -22.40 2.24
N LEU A 96 -3.45 -21.34 1.48
CA LEU A 96 -3.24 -21.34 0.03
C LEU A 96 -1.79 -20.95 -0.31
N HIS A 97 -1.19 -21.76 -1.20
CA HIS A 97 0.06 -21.44 -1.88
C HIS A 97 -0.09 -21.65 -3.37
N LEU A 98 0.17 -20.63 -4.17
CA LEU A 98 0.18 -20.74 -5.63
C LEU A 98 1.60 -21.07 -6.11
N PRO A 99 1.82 -22.14 -6.87
CA PRO A 99 3.11 -22.39 -7.51
C PRO A 99 3.40 -21.36 -8.60
N ASP A 100 4.68 -21.17 -8.96
CA ASP A 100 5.09 -20.29 -10.07
C ASP A 100 4.76 -20.94 -11.44
N TRP A 101 3.48 -21.11 -11.69
CA TRP A 101 2.92 -21.61 -12.94
C TRP A 101 2.00 -20.55 -13.56
N PRO A 102 1.80 -20.56 -14.88
CA PRO A 102 0.84 -19.64 -15.51
C PRO A 102 -0.59 -19.96 -15.10
N MET A 103 -1.44 -18.90 -15.02
CA MET A 103 -2.88 -19.07 -14.84
C MET A 103 -3.50 -19.86 -16.01
N PRO A 104 -4.50 -20.70 -15.77
CA PRO A 104 -5.15 -21.04 -14.49
C PRO A 104 -4.47 -22.20 -13.72
N PHE A 105 -3.37 -22.74 -14.24
CA PHE A 105 -2.75 -23.95 -13.68
C PHE A 105 -2.19 -23.75 -12.28
N ASN A 106 -1.65 -22.56 -11.97
CA ASN A 106 -1.20 -22.21 -10.63
C ASN A 106 -2.35 -22.25 -9.60
N LEU A 107 -3.52 -21.70 -9.94
CA LEU A 107 -4.69 -21.72 -9.05
C LEU A 107 -5.20 -23.16 -8.85
N LEU A 108 -5.33 -23.95 -9.91
CA LEU A 108 -5.76 -25.35 -9.81
C LEU A 108 -4.79 -26.19 -8.99
N ALA A 109 -3.49 -26.03 -9.21
CA ALA A 109 -2.47 -26.74 -8.45
C ALA A 109 -2.42 -26.26 -6.98
N GLY A 110 -2.55 -24.97 -6.72
CA GLY A 110 -2.64 -24.41 -5.38
C GLY A 110 -3.84 -25.00 -4.62
N LEU A 111 -5.02 -24.96 -5.23
CA LEU A 111 -6.24 -25.54 -4.65
C LEU A 111 -6.10 -27.05 -4.41
N GLY A 112 -5.50 -27.79 -5.36
CA GLY A 112 -5.26 -29.23 -5.21
C GLY A 112 -4.41 -29.55 -3.97
N ARG A 113 -3.41 -28.71 -3.69
CA ARG A 113 -2.42 -28.89 -2.60
C ARG A 113 -2.85 -28.26 -1.27
N THR A 114 -3.88 -27.40 -1.27
CA THR A 114 -4.33 -26.73 -0.04
C THR A 114 -4.79 -27.76 0.98
N GLN A 115 -4.15 -27.76 2.14
CA GLN A 115 -4.51 -28.58 3.31
C GLN A 115 -5.58 -27.88 4.15
N GLY A 116 -6.37 -28.68 4.90
CA GLY A 116 -7.45 -28.16 5.75
C GLY A 116 -8.77 -27.87 5.03
N TRP A 117 -8.82 -27.92 3.67
CA TRP A 117 -10.02 -27.66 2.89
C TRP A 117 -10.64 -28.95 2.35
N THR A 118 -11.93 -29.09 2.51
CA THR A 118 -12.74 -30.16 1.92
C THR A 118 -12.90 -29.96 0.41
N LEU A 119 -13.35 -30.99 -0.30
CA LEU A 119 -13.69 -30.87 -1.72
C LEU A 119 -14.82 -29.85 -1.95
N ALA A 120 -15.76 -29.72 -1.01
CA ALA A 120 -16.83 -28.74 -1.07
C ALA A 120 -16.30 -27.31 -0.95
N ASP A 121 -15.31 -27.05 -0.07
CA ASP A 121 -14.67 -25.76 0.07
C ASP A 121 -13.97 -25.36 -1.24
N LYS A 122 -13.18 -26.27 -1.81
CA LYS A 122 -12.48 -26.05 -3.08
C LYS A 122 -13.46 -25.80 -4.23
N ALA A 123 -14.55 -26.55 -4.29
CA ALA A 123 -15.60 -26.35 -5.29
C ALA A 123 -16.30 -24.99 -5.13
N SER A 124 -16.56 -24.54 -3.90
CA SER A 124 -17.18 -23.24 -3.65
C SER A 124 -16.33 -22.09 -4.20
N LEU A 125 -14.99 -22.14 -4.03
CA LEU A 125 -14.09 -21.12 -4.58
C LEU A 125 -14.02 -21.14 -6.10
N ILE A 126 -13.96 -22.35 -6.71
CA ILE A 126 -13.95 -22.48 -8.18
C ILE A 126 -15.27 -21.91 -8.75
N GLN A 127 -16.41 -22.22 -8.13
CA GLN A 127 -17.71 -21.69 -8.56
C GLN A 127 -17.79 -20.17 -8.44
N ALA A 128 -17.31 -19.60 -7.32
CA ALA A 128 -17.27 -18.17 -7.12
C ALA A 128 -16.35 -17.49 -8.15
N ALA A 129 -15.14 -18.01 -8.36
CA ALA A 129 -14.18 -17.48 -9.32
C ALA A 129 -14.74 -17.49 -10.77
N TRP A 130 -15.45 -18.58 -11.15
CA TRP A 130 -16.11 -18.67 -12.44
C TRP A 130 -17.26 -17.66 -12.57
N GLN A 131 -18.05 -17.46 -11.50
CA GLN A 131 -19.11 -16.45 -11.48
C GLN A 131 -18.53 -15.03 -11.62
N TRP A 132 -17.47 -14.70 -10.87
CA TRP A 132 -16.77 -13.41 -10.98
C TRP A 132 -16.23 -13.18 -12.40
N GLN A 133 -15.61 -14.19 -12.98
CA GLN A 133 -15.09 -14.10 -14.35
C GLN A 133 -16.22 -13.86 -15.39
N ARG A 134 -17.38 -14.53 -15.24
CA ARG A 134 -18.53 -14.29 -16.11
C ARG A 134 -19.14 -12.90 -15.97
N GLN A 135 -19.03 -12.32 -14.79
CA GLN A 135 -19.46 -10.97 -14.45
C GLN A 135 -18.35 -9.93 -14.70
N HIS A 136 -17.26 -10.30 -15.41
CA HIS A 136 -16.10 -9.43 -15.66
C HIS A 136 -15.50 -8.82 -14.38
N PHE A 137 -15.59 -9.50 -13.24
CA PHE A 137 -15.19 -9.02 -11.91
C PHE A 137 -15.94 -7.74 -11.50
N GLU A 138 -17.17 -7.60 -11.94
CA GLU A 138 -18.07 -6.51 -11.56
C GLU A 138 -19.17 -7.03 -10.61
N CYS A 139 -19.66 -6.15 -9.74
CA CYS A 139 -20.79 -6.41 -8.84
C CYS A 139 -21.54 -5.10 -8.58
N ASP A 140 -22.65 -5.19 -7.85
CA ASP A 140 -23.36 -4.01 -7.37
C ASP A 140 -22.41 -3.12 -6.52
N ALA A 141 -22.37 -1.83 -6.83
CA ALA A 141 -21.50 -0.86 -6.17
C ALA A 141 -21.78 -0.68 -4.66
N THR A 142 -22.93 -1.11 -4.20
CA THR A 142 -23.32 -1.05 -2.78
C THR A 142 -22.87 -2.29 -1.98
N TRP A 143 -22.34 -3.32 -2.66
CA TRP A 143 -21.99 -4.54 -1.98
C TRP A 143 -20.70 -4.40 -1.17
N THR A 144 -20.76 -5.00 0.02
CA THR A 144 -19.55 -5.28 0.82
C THR A 144 -18.96 -6.64 0.43
N VAL A 145 -17.70 -6.88 0.80
CA VAL A 145 -17.03 -8.17 0.58
C VAL A 145 -17.81 -9.31 1.29
N THR A 146 -18.37 -9.06 2.47
CA THR A 146 -19.26 -10.04 3.15
C THR A 146 -20.47 -10.38 2.28
N ARG A 147 -21.11 -9.37 1.67
CA ARG A 147 -22.24 -9.61 0.77
C ARG A 147 -21.83 -10.38 -0.47
N LEU A 148 -20.69 -10.04 -1.07
CA LEU A 148 -20.13 -10.77 -2.20
C LEU A 148 -19.94 -12.27 -1.88
N CYS A 149 -19.37 -12.60 -0.72
CA CYS A 149 -19.17 -13.98 -0.28
C CYS A 149 -20.50 -14.74 -0.13
N GLN A 150 -21.54 -14.08 0.39
CA GLN A 150 -22.88 -14.67 0.56
C GLN A 150 -23.51 -14.96 -0.81
N GLU A 151 -23.51 -13.99 -1.73
CA GLU A 151 -24.10 -14.12 -3.07
C GLU A 151 -23.39 -15.18 -3.93
N THR A 152 -22.08 -15.34 -3.75
CA THR A 152 -21.29 -16.35 -4.46
C THR A 152 -21.19 -17.67 -3.68
N ARG A 153 -21.84 -17.79 -2.52
CA ARG A 153 -21.94 -19.00 -1.71
C ARG A 153 -20.58 -19.62 -1.35
N LEU A 154 -19.61 -18.74 -1.04
CA LEU A 154 -18.32 -19.20 -0.54
C LEU A 154 -18.47 -19.93 0.80
N SER A 155 -17.74 -21.03 0.96
CA SER A 155 -17.76 -21.77 2.22
C SER A 155 -17.09 -20.97 3.35
N PRO A 156 -17.48 -21.17 4.63
CA PRO A 156 -16.88 -20.48 5.77
C PRO A 156 -15.35 -20.65 5.83
N ALA A 157 -14.82 -21.84 5.54
CA ALA A 157 -13.40 -22.11 5.56
C ALA A 157 -12.64 -21.24 4.53
N VAL A 158 -13.17 -21.12 3.30
CA VAL A 158 -12.58 -20.25 2.26
C VAL A 158 -12.67 -18.78 2.65
N VAL A 159 -13.80 -18.36 3.22
CA VAL A 159 -13.96 -16.97 3.69
C VAL A 159 -12.92 -16.64 4.75
N THR A 160 -12.80 -17.42 5.81
CA THR A 160 -11.92 -17.13 6.93
C THR A 160 -10.44 -17.30 6.60
N GLN A 161 -10.07 -18.33 5.81
CA GLN A 161 -8.66 -18.65 5.56
C GLN A 161 -8.08 -17.98 4.31
N LEU A 162 -8.92 -17.42 3.42
CA LEU A 162 -8.47 -16.78 2.19
C LEU A 162 -9.02 -15.37 2.01
N ILE A 163 -10.36 -15.22 1.96
CA ILE A 163 -10.96 -13.94 1.55
C ILE A 163 -10.74 -12.86 2.61
N GLU A 164 -10.94 -13.18 3.87
CA GLU A 164 -10.76 -12.22 4.97
C GLU A 164 -9.31 -11.73 5.09
N PRO A 165 -8.27 -12.60 5.12
CA PRO A 165 -6.88 -12.15 5.12
C PRO A 165 -6.52 -11.34 3.87
N LEU A 166 -6.99 -11.71 2.69
CA LEU A 166 -6.76 -10.95 1.45
C LEU A 166 -7.46 -9.59 1.49
N CYS A 167 -8.71 -9.53 1.96
CA CYS A 167 -9.45 -8.28 2.09
C CYS A 167 -8.74 -7.30 3.05
N LEU A 168 -8.37 -7.78 4.23
CA LEU A 168 -7.64 -6.99 5.21
C LEU A 168 -6.28 -6.53 4.67
N SER A 169 -5.54 -7.41 3.98
CA SER A 169 -4.23 -7.04 3.42
C SER A 169 -4.32 -6.03 2.29
N ALA A 170 -5.34 -6.18 1.42
CA ALA A 170 -5.46 -5.37 0.22
C ALA A 170 -6.16 -4.04 0.46
N LEU A 171 -7.18 -4.01 1.33
CA LEU A 171 -8.06 -2.86 1.55
C LEU A 171 -7.94 -2.24 2.95
N ASN A 172 -7.27 -2.91 3.86
CA ASN A 172 -7.16 -2.50 5.27
C ASN A 172 -8.52 -2.11 5.87
N THR A 173 -9.58 -2.80 5.46
CA THR A 173 -10.97 -2.54 5.85
C THR A 173 -11.63 -3.88 6.10
N ALA A 174 -12.40 -4.00 7.19
CA ALA A 174 -13.07 -5.23 7.55
C ALA A 174 -14.09 -5.64 6.46
N MET A 175 -14.25 -6.94 6.22
CA MET A 175 -15.09 -7.47 5.11
C MET A 175 -16.55 -6.95 5.12
N HIS A 176 -17.11 -6.67 6.29
CA HIS A 176 -18.49 -6.18 6.42
C HIS A 176 -18.63 -4.69 6.05
N GLU A 177 -17.52 -3.97 5.91
CA GLU A 177 -17.44 -2.57 5.48
C GLU A 177 -16.72 -2.40 4.13
N ALA A 178 -15.85 -3.34 3.76
CA ALA A 178 -15.00 -3.23 2.58
C ALA A 178 -15.80 -3.34 1.27
N SER A 179 -15.46 -2.50 0.30
CA SER A 179 -16.06 -2.47 -1.03
C SER A 179 -15.77 -3.75 -1.82
N ALA A 180 -16.81 -4.48 -2.22
CA ALA A 180 -16.70 -5.65 -3.08
C ALA A 180 -16.16 -5.30 -4.47
N THR A 181 -16.54 -4.16 -5.04
CA THR A 181 -16.08 -3.69 -6.36
C THR A 181 -14.56 -3.48 -6.38
N VAL A 182 -14.01 -2.83 -5.34
CA VAL A 182 -12.55 -2.61 -5.24
C VAL A 182 -11.84 -3.94 -4.99
N PHE A 183 -12.38 -4.80 -4.13
CA PHE A 183 -11.82 -6.12 -3.86
C PHE A 183 -11.75 -7.00 -5.11
N LEU A 184 -12.83 -7.05 -5.90
CA LEU A 184 -12.87 -7.79 -7.17
C LEU A 184 -11.85 -7.23 -8.17
N ARG A 185 -11.65 -5.91 -8.22
CA ARG A 185 -10.63 -5.28 -9.07
C ARG A 185 -9.23 -5.74 -8.67
N VAL A 186 -8.91 -5.74 -7.37
CA VAL A 186 -7.60 -6.23 -6.88
C VAL A 186 -7.40 -7.69 -7.24
N LEU A 187 -8.43 -8.54 -7.05
CA LEU A 187 -8.38 -9.95 -7.45
C LEU A 187 -8.18 -10.13 -8.96
N HIS A 188 -8.91 -9.37 -9.78
CA HIS A 188 -8.76 -9.39 -11.24
C HIS A 188 -7.30 -9.12 -11.63
N ASP A 189 -6.73 -8.02 -11.17
CA ASP A 189 -5.42 -7.56 -11.62
C ASP A 189 -4.29 -8.45 -11.05
N ALA A 190 -4.44 -8.96 -9.83
CA ALA A 190 -3.52 -9.94 -9.26
C ALA A 190 -3.58 -11.29 -10.01
N LEU A 191 -4.78 -11.78 -10.31
CA LEU A 191 -4.94 -13.13 -10.90
C LEU A 191 -4.85 -13.13 -12.42
N LEU A 192 -5.40 -12.12 -13.10
CA LEU A 192 -5.50 -12.06 -14.57
C LEU A 192 -4.52 -11.06 -15.22
N GLY A 193 -3.72 -10.33 -14.43
CA GLY A 193 -2.73 -9.37 -14.92
C GLY A 193 -1.54 -9.98 -15.70
N GLY A 194 -1.48 -11.31 -15.80
CA GLY A 194 -0.42 -12.04 -16.49
C GLY A 194 0.51 -12.81 -15.53
N LYS A 195 1.56 -13.42 -16.09
CA LYS A 195 2.52 -14.21 -15.30
C LYS A 195 3.18 -13.31 -14.24
N GLY A 196 3.18 -13.78 -12.98
CA GLY A 196 3.79 -13.11 -11.85
C GLY A 196 3.01 -11.91 -11.28
N SER A 197 1.81 -11.59 -11.79
CA SER A 197 1.01 -10.47 -11.25
C SER A 197 0.59 -10.68 -9.81
N SER A 198 0.35 -11.93 -9.40
CA SER A 198 0.01 -12.31 -8.02
C SER A 198 1.21 -12.50 -7.12
N ASP A 199 2.44 -12.41 -7.65
CA ASP A 199 3.64 -12.57 -6.82
C ASP A 199 3.68 -11.49 -5.75
N LEU A 200 4.08 -11.89 -4.56
CA LEU A 200 4.38 -10.98 -3.47
C LEU A 200 5.80 -10.44 -3.64
N LEU A 201 5.95 -9.15 -3.51
CA LEU A 201 7.23 -8.44 -3.64
C LEU A 201 7.53 -7.77 -2.30
N VAL A 202 8.37 -8.42 -1.50
CA VAL A 202 8.71 -7.95 -0.14
C VAL A 202 10.02 -7.17 -0.17
N PRO A 203 10.08 -5.94 0.37
CA PRO A 203 11.33 -5.17 0.40
C PRO A 203 12.46 -5.88 1.13
N ARG A 204 13.66 -5.89 0.49
CA ARG A 204 14.93 -6.34 1.07
C ARG A 204 15.74 -5.21 1.71
N VAL A 205 15.30 -3.99 1.48
CA VAL A 205 15.88 -2.76 2.00
C VAL A 205 14.83 -1.97 2.75
N ASP A 206 15.22 -0.95 3.47
CA ASP A 206 14.28 -0.01 4.08
C ASP A 206 13.51 0.78 3.02
N LEU A 207 12.35 1.31 3.39
CA LEU A 207 11.44 1.98 2.46
C LEU A 207 12.02 3.27 1.87
N GLY A 208 12.92 3.95 2.57
CA GLY A 208 13.64 5.11 2.05
C GLY A 208 14.56 4.73 0.89
N ALA A 209 15.31 3.65 1.04
CA ALA A 209 16.20 3.11 0.01
C ALA A 209 15.42 2.43 -1.13
N LEU A 210 14.20 1.94 -0.87
CA LEU A 210 13.39 1.25 -1.88
C LEU A 210 12.99 2.16 -3.05
N LEU A 211 12.65 3.45 -2.80
CA LEU A 211 12.28 4.38 -3.86
C LEU A 211 12.58 5.86 -3.52
N PRO A 212 12.15 6.43 -2.37
CA PRO A 212 12.21 7.88 -2.13
C PRO A 212 13.59 8.48 -2.32
N ASN A 213 14.64 7.86 -1.77
CA ASN A 213 16.02 8.39 -1.85
C ASN A 213 16.53 8.43 -3.29
N ALA A 214 16.23 7.40 -4.08
CA ALA A 214 16.61 7.35 -5.50
C ALA A 214 15.85 8.40 -6.32
N CYS A 215 14.56 8.63 -6.04
CA CYS A 215 13.79 9.70 -6.67
C CYS A 215 14.41 11.09 -6.39
N LEU A 216 14.75 11.36 -5.11
CA LEU A 216 15.37 12.64 -4.75
C LEU A 216 16.73 12.83 -5.44
N ALA A 217 17.58 11.80 -5.47
CA ALA A 217 18.88 11.84 -6.13
C ALA A 217 18.72 12.08 -7.64
N TRP A 218 17.80 11.35 -8.29
CA TRP A 218 17.51 11.51 -9.71
C TRP A 218 16.99 12.91 -10.02
N LEU A 219 16.03 13.43 -9.26
CA LEU A 219 15.46 14.76 -9.42
C LEU A 219 16.53 15.86 -9.27
N SER A 220 17.39 15.75 -8.26
CA SER A 220 18.50 16.68 -8.05
C SER A 220 19.46 16.71 -9.24
N GLN A 221 19.80 15.53 -9.78
CA GLN A 221 20.65 15.41 -10.98
C GLN A 221 20.03 16.04 -12.23
N HIS A 222 18.68 16.12 -12.28
CA HIS A 222 17.93 16.71 -13.39
C HIS A 222 17.47 18.15 -13.12
N GLY A 223 18.04 18.82 -12.13
CA GLY A 223 17.85 20.24 -11.88
C GLY A 223 16.54 20.61 -11.17
N ALA A 224 15.87 19.67 -10.51
CA ALA A 224 14.72 19.98 -9.67
C ALA A 224 15.16 20.71 -8.38
N GLU A 225 14.37 21.70 -7.96
CA GLU A 225 14.53 22.37 -6.67
C GLU A 225 13.85 21.55 -5.58
N ILE A 226 14.61 21.05 -4.60
CA ILE A 226 14.07 20.17 -3.53
C ILE A 226 14.26 20.87 -2.18
N GLN A 227 13.17 21.02 -1.42
CA GLN A 227 13.16 21.63 -0.10
C GLN A 227 12.47 20.70 0.90
N LEU A 228 13.26 19.88 1.59
CA LEU A 228 12.81 19.06 2.72
C LEU A 228 12.77 19.91 4.00
N GLY A 229 11.96 19.50 5.00
CA GLY A 229 11.77 20.25 6.25
C GLY A 229 11.02 21.58 6.04
N THR A 230 10.38 21.78 4.89
CA THR A 230 9.71 23.02 4.51
C THR A 230 8.21 22.83 4.34
N ARG A 231 7.44 23.22 5.35
CA ARG A 231 5.98 23.19 5.31
C ARG A 231 5.41 24.45 4.64
N LEU A 232 4.63 24.28 3.58
CA LEU A 232 3.87 25.37 2.99
C LEU A 232 2.59 25.65 3.80
N THR A 233 2.32 26.93 4.04
CA THR A 233 1.07 27.39 4.68
C THR A 233 -0.04 27.55 3.64
N ALA A 234 -1.30 27.63 4.07
CA ALA A 234 -2.44 27.90 3.17
C ALA A 234 -2.25 29.23 2.44
N ASP A 235 -1.89 30.29 3.16
CA ASP A 235 -1.64 31.63 2.57
C ASP A 235 -0.55 31.58 1.48
N ARG A 236 0.50 30.76 1.70
CA ARG A 236 1.58 30.63 0.70
C ARG A 236 1.10 29.86 -0.53
N VAL A 237 0.29 28.82 -0.36
CA VAL A 237 -0.31 28.03 -1.44
C VAL A 237 -1.27 28.93 -2.24
N GLU A 238 -2.12 29.71 -1.58
CA GLU A 238 -3.02 30.67 -2.20
C GLU A 238 -2.27 31.76 -2.97
N ALA A 239 -1.21 32.32 -2.37
CA ALA A 239 -0.37 33.30 -3.04
C ALA A 239 0.33 32.75 -4.29
N LEU A 240 0.81 31.49 -4.24
CA LEU A 240 1.41 30.79 -5.38
C LEU A 240 0.37 30.54 -6.47
N HIS A 241 -0.85 30.13 -6.10
CA HIS A 241 -1.95 29.91 -7.02
C HIS A 241 -2.37 31.19 -7.73
N ASN A 242 -2.59 32.28 -6.97
CA ASN A 242 -3.01 33.57 -7.51
C ASN A 242 -1.93 34.24 -8.40
N ALA A 243 -0.66 33.95 -8.16
CA ALA A 243 0.46 34.45 -8.97
C ALA A 243 0.80 33.55 -10.17
N ALA A 244 0.16 32.39 -10.31
CA ALA A 244 0.48 31.44 -11.35
C ALA A 244 0.09 31.96 -12.75
N SER A 245 1.01 31.92 -13.69
CA SER A 245 0.75 32.15 -15.12
C SER A 245 0.32 30.83 -15.80
N ALA A 246 -0.12 30.93 -17.05
CA ALA A 246 -0.53 29.76 -17.86
C ALA A 246 0.55 28.65 -17.96
N ASP A 247 1.85 29.04 -17.80
CA ASP A 247 2.96 28.10 -17.80
C ASP A 247 3.31 27.55 -16.39
N GLN A 248 2.49 27.85 -15.38
CA GLN A 248 2.75 27.45 -14.01
C GLN A 248 1.57 26.66 -13.44
N ALA A 249 1.87 25.59 -12.73
CA ALA A 249 0.86 24.79 -12.03
C ALA A 249 1.34 24.44 -10.62
N LEU A 250 0.34 24.27 -9.72
CA LEU A 250 0.54 23.83 -8.35
C LEU A 250 -0.09 22.46 -8.17
N LEU A 251 0.63 21.54 -7.55
CA LEU A 251 0.20 20.17 -7.30
C LEU A 251 0.23 19.85 -5.81
N LEU A 252 -0.92 19.57 -5.22
CA LEU A 252 -1.05 19.06 -3.86
C LEU A 252 -0.86 17.54 -3.87
N ALA A 253 0.31 17.09 -3.40
CA ALA A 253 0.68 15.67 -3.27
C ALA A 253 0.80 15.25 -1.79
N CYS A 254 0.11 15.96 -0.92
CA CYS A 254 0.03 15.74 0.52
C CYS A 254 -1.23 14.92 0.89
N PRO A 255 -1.33 14.41 2.13
CA PRO A 255 -2.51 13.67 2.58
C PRO A 255 -3.81 14.48 2.47
N PRO A 256 -5.00 13.84 2.34
CA PRO A 256 -6.26 14.54 2.06
C PRO A 256 -6.63 15.60 3.09
N TRP A 257 -6.38 15.37 4.38
CA TRP A 257 -6.65 16.39 5.42
C TRP A 257 -5.76 17.63 5.32
N GLU A 258 -4.53 17.46 4.82
CA GLU A 258 -3.61 18.58 4.59
C GLU A 258 -3.96 19.28 3.26
N ALA A 259 -4.30 18.51 2.22
CA ALA A 259 -4.78 19.04 0.95
C ALA A 259 -6.07 19.86 1.15
N ALA A 260 -7.01 19.37 1.97
CA ALA A 260 -8.21 20.11 2.37
C ALA A 260 -7.86 21.45 3.01
N ARG A 261 -6.95 21.45 3.99
CA ARG A 261 -6.51 22.66 4.67
C ARG A 261 -5.84 23.68 3.73
N LEU A 262 -5.06 23.19 2.76
CA LEU A 262 -4.33 24.03 1.80
C LEU A 262 -5.24 24.60 0.70
N ALA A 263 -6.29 23.86 0.32
CA ALA A 263 -7.21 24.26 -0.74
C ALA A 263 -8.47 24.96 -0.25
N ALA A 264 -8.67 25.12 1.06
CA ALA A 264 -9.93 25.59 1.64
C ALA A 264 -10.40 26.95 1.11
N SER A 265 -9.51 27.92 0.93
CA SER A 265 -9.84 29.24 0.39
C SER A 265 -9.97 29.25 -1.13
N ILE A 266 -9.34 28.29 -1.83
CA ILE A 266 -9.27 28.26 -3.29
C ILE A 266 -10.44 27.44 -3.88
N SER A 267 -10.74 26.28 -3.30
CA SER A 267 -11.81 25.37 -3.74
C SER A 267 -12.47 24.71 -2.53
N PRO A 268 -13.40 25.42 -1.83
CA PRO A 268 -14.02 24.91 -0.61
C PRO A 268 -14.72 23.56 -0.79
N ALA A 269 -15.48 23.37 -1.88
CA ALA A 269 -16.21 22.13 -2.11
C ALA A 269 -15.28 20.92 -2.27
N TRP A 270 -14.15 21.07 -2.98
CA TRP A 270 -13.14 20.02 -3.12
C TRP A 270 -12.43 19.75 -1.79
N ALA A 271 -12.15 20.82 -1.02
CA ALA A 271 -11.55 20.70 0.30
C ALA A 271 -12.47 19.95 1.28
N ASP A 272 -13.77 20.24 1.28
CA ASP A 272 -14.76 19.55 2.10
C ASP A 272 -14.86 18.06 1.73
N GLN A 273 -14.83 17.71 0.46
CA GLN A 273 -14.79 16.30 0.01
C GLN A 273 -13.55 15.58 0.54
N CYS A 274 -12.38 16.20 0.48
CA CYS A 274 -11.16 15.65 1.07
C CYS A 274 -11.25 15.47 2.60
N ALA A 275 -11.84 16.45 3.29
CA ALA A 275 -11.96 16.43 4.75
C ALA A 275 -12.91 15.33 5.27
N GLN A 276 -13.88 14.91 4.46
CA GLN A 276 -14.85 13.85 4.81
C GLN A 276 -14.29 12.43 4.69
N LEU A 277 -13.13 12.25 4.04
CA LEU A 277 -12.53 10.94 3.84
C LEU A 277 -12.14 10.29 5.18
N GLN A 278 -12.71 9.13 5.44
CA GLN A 278 -12.42 8.33 6.63
C GLN A 278 -11.18 7.46 6.41
N HIS A 279 -10.46 7.17 7.50
CA HIS A 279 -9.21 6.42 7.46
C HIS A 279 -9.24 5.27 8.45
N THR A 280 -8.52 4.21 8.10
CA THR A 280 -8.24 3.06 8.97
C THR A 280 -6.75 3.03 9.33
N SER A 281 -6.46 2.51 10.52
CA SER A 281 -5.09 2.41 11.03
C SER A 281 -4.46 1.05 10.71
N ILE A 282 -3.11 1.03 10.67
CA ILE A 282 -2.30 -0.18 10.63
C ILE A 282 -1.27 -0.08 11.75
N ALA A 283 -1.09 -1.19 12.48
CA ALA A 283 0.03 -1.33 13.39
C ALA A 283 1.06 -2.32 12.86
N THR A 284 2.33 -2.03 13.09
CA THR A 284 3.43 -2.97 12.90
C THR A 284 4.18 -3.10 14.22
N VAL A 285 4.23 -4.32 14.74
CA VAL A 285 4.99 -4.64 15.95
C VAL A 285 6.28 -5.32 15.55
N TYR A 286 7.41 -4.65 15.78
CA TYR A 286 8.73 -5.20 15.60
C TYR A 286 9.12 -5.98 16.84
N LEU A 287 9.43 -7.26 16.67
CA LEU A 287 9.76 -8.21 17.74
C LEU A 287 11.16 -8.76 17.48
N HIS A 288 11.96 -8.86 18.51
CA HIS A 288 13.28 -9.49 18.44
C HIS A 288 13.29 -10.82 19.18
N CYS A 289 13.60 -11.89 18.46
CA CYS A 289 13.86 -13.18 19.07
C CYS A 289 15.31 -13.22 19.53
N THR A 290 15.51 -13.24 20.86
CA THR A 290 16.83 -13.23 21.50
C THR A 290 17.42 -14.63 21.68
N ASP A 291 16.70 -15.69 21.26
CA ASP A 291 17.21 -17.05 21.26
C ASP A 291 18.33 -17.19 20.22
N THR A 292 19.53 -17.52 20.70
CA THR A 292 20.72 -17.72 19.84
C THR A 292 20.60 -18.91 18.88
N HIS A 293 19.65 -19.82 19.11
CA HIS A 293 19.35 -20.95 18.21
C HIS A 293 18.30 -20.62 17.17
N PHE A 294 17.67 -19.44 17.25
CA PHE A 294 16.68 -19.02 16.24
C PHE A 294 17.36 -18.74 14.90
N GLN A 295 17.07 -19.56 13.91
CA GLN A 295 17.63 -19.47 12.55
C GLN A 295 16.72 -18.73 11.57
N GLY A 296 15.65 -18.10 12.06
CA GLY A 296 14.61 -17.47 11.23
C GLY A 296 13.36 -18.34 11.11
N LEU A 297 12.36 -17.77 10.44
CA LEU A 297 11.11 -18.47 10.14
C LEU A 297 11.30 -19.47 8.99
N ALA A 298 10.45 -20.49 8.92
CA ALA A 298 10.45 -21.46 7.81
C ALA A 298 10.21 -20.82 6.43
N ARG A 299 9.66 -19.61 6.41
CA ARG A 299 9.40 -18.78 5.23
C ARG A 299 9.59 -17.30 5.57
N PRO A 300 9.92 -16.46 4.58
CA PRO A 300 10.08 -15.01 4.81
C PRO A 300 8.81 -14.31 5.32
N MET A 301 7.64 -14.88 5.06
CA MET A 301 6.34 -14.42 5.54
C MET A 301 5.48 -15.64 5.94
N LEU A 302 4.74 -15.51 7.03
CA LEU A 302 3.73 -16.46 7.47
C LEU A 302 2.42 -15.74 7.76
N ALA A 303 1.29 -16.36 7.41
CA ALA A 303 -0.01 -15.97 7.91
C ALA A 303 -0.15 -16.39 9.38
N LEU A 304 -0.92 -15.61 10.14
CA LEU A 304 -1.27 -15.87 11.53
C LEU A 304 -2.79 -15.96 11.65
N PRO A 305 -3.33 -16.93 12.42
CA PRO A 305 -4.73 -16.91 12.79
C PRO A 305 -5.03 -15.64 13.57
N SER A 306 -5.98 -14.82 13.09
CA SER A 306 -6.28 -13.54 13.71
C SER A 306 -7.62 -13.54 14.45
N SER A 307 -7.67 -12.85 15.58
CA SER A 307 -8.85 -12.63 16.41
C SER A 307 -8.74 -11.30 17.15
N ALA A 308 -9.77 -10.95 17.94
CA ALA A 308 -9.74 -9.75 18.76
C ALA A 308 -8.60 -9.76 19.81
N GLN A 309 -8.18 -10.93 20.28
CA GLN A 309 -7.08 -11.09 21.26
C GLN A 309 -5.74 -11.42 20.62
N ALA A 310 -5.74 -11.85 19.36
CA ALA A 310 -4.56 -12.22 18.57
C ALA A 310 -4.64 -11.48 17.21
N PRO A 311 -4.39 -10.16 17.17
CA PRO A 311 -4.84 -9.31 16.08
C PRO A 311 -3.96 -9.32 14.83
N ALA A 312 -2.73 -9.86 14.87
CA ALA A 312 -1.82 -9.87 13.73
C ALA A 312 -2.27 -10.88 12.66
N GLN A 313 -2.27 -10.45 11.39
CA GLN A 313 -2.60 -11.31 10.25
C GLN A 313 -1.36 -11.94 9.63
N PHE A 314 -0.22 -11.24 9.67
CA PHE A 314 1.03 -11.70 9.06
C PHE A 314 2.22 -11.37 9.92
N VAL A 315 3.25 -12.21 9.80
CA VAL A 315 4.59 -11.95 10.36
C VAL A 315 5.64 -12.13 9.28
N PHE A 316 6.59 -11.21 9.23
CA PHE A 316 7.70 -11.17 8.28
C PHE A 316 9.03 -11.39 9.01
N ASP A 317 9.89 -12.22 8.44
CA ASP A 317 11.26 -12.45 8.90
C ASP A 317 12.21 -11.43 8.28
N LYS A 318 12.57 -10.40 9.03
CA LYS A 318 13.50 -9.37 8.57
C LYS A 318 14.93 -9.89 8.44
N GLY A 319 15.29 -10.98 9.13
CA GLY A 319 16.57 -11.67 8.96
C GLY A 319 16.71 -12.27 7.57
N ALA A 320 15.67 -12.98 7.11
CA ALA A 320 15.64 -13.59 5.79
C ALA A 320 15.48 -12.55 4.66
N LEU A 321 14.79 -11.43 4.92
CA LEU A 321 14.48 -10.41 3.92
C LEU A 321 15.56 -9.33 3.80
N SER A 322 16.00 -8.77 4.93
CA SER A 322 16.87 -7.58 5.00
C SER A 322 18.07 -7.73 5.91
N GLN A 323 18.48 -8.97 6.23
CA GLN A 323 19.64 -9.31 7.07
C GLN A 323 19.57 -8.74 8.51
N GLN A 324 18.39 -8.38 8.99
CA GLN A 324 18.14 -7.98 10.38
C GLN A 324 17.85 -9.23 11.23
N HIS A 325 18.88 -10.02 11.51
CA HIS A 325 18.75 -11.33 12.17
C HIS A 325 17.98 -11.25 13.49
N GLY A 326 17.04 -12.19 13.67
CA GLY A 326 16.19 -12.27 14.85
C GLY A 326 15.04 -11.27 14.87
N LEU A 327 15.01 -10.29 13.96
CA LEU A 327 13.92 -9.30 13.89
C LEU A 327 12.74 -9.83 13.10
N LEU A 328 11.56 -9.76 13.70
CA LEU A 328 10.27 -10.09 13.09
C LEU A 328 9.41 -8.82 13.01
N ALA A 329 8.63 -8.68 11.95
CA ALA A 329 7.66 -7.61 11.82
C ALA A 329 6.24 -8.20 11.71
N ALA A 330 5.43 -8.07 12.75
CA ALA A 330 4.05 -8.53 12.77
C ALA A 330 3.09 -7.38 12.42
N VAL A 331 2.14 -7.62 11.52
CA VAL A 331 1.26 -6.59 10.96
C VAL A 331 -0.18 -6.81 11.42
N VAL A 332 -0.79 -5.73 11.89
CA VAL A 332 -2.20 -5.65 12.29
C VAL A 332 -2.90 -4.63 11.40
N SER A 333 -3.69 -5.14 10.45
CA SER A 333 -4.56 -4.33 9.60
C SER A 333 -5.86 -3.98 10.29
N ALA A 334 -6.52 -2.89 9.89
CA ALA A 334 -7.75 -2.36 10.48
C ALA A 334 -7.68 -2.28 12.02
N CYS A 335 -6.54 -1.80 12.51
CA CYS A 335 -6.21 -1.75 13.93
C CYS A 335 -7.12 -0.77 14.68
N THR A 336 -7.83 -1.25 15.71
CA THR A 336 -8.70 -0.43 16.58
C THR A 336 -8.20 -0.37 18.02
N THR A 337 -7.15 -1.12 18.34
CA THR A 337 -6.62 -1.28 19.70
C THR A 337 -5.58 -0.20 20.01
N GLU A 338 -5.46 0.18 21.27
CA GLU A 338 -4.42 1.10 21.71
C GLU A 338 -3.02 0.45 21.60
N ARG A 339 -1.99 1.30 21.51
CA ARG A 339 -0.63 0.88 21.15
C ARG A 339 -0.02 -0.14 22.12
N ASP A 340 -0.19 0.06 23.42
CA ASP A 340 0.46 -0.79 24.43
C ASP A 340 -0.22 -2.17 24.47
N ASP A 341 -1.56 -2.21 24.43
CA ASP A 341 -2.33 -3.45 24.40
C ASP A 341 -2.00 -4.27 23.14
N ILE A 342 -1.83 -3.61 21.99
CA ILE A 342 -1.50 -4.30 20.75
C ILE A 342 -0.11 -4.92 20.76
N SER A 343 0.85 -4.28 21.44
CA SER A 343 2.21 -4.79 21.60
C SER A 343 2.20 -6.11 22.37
N GLU A 344 1.48 -6.15 23.48
CA GLU A 344 1.35 -7.35 24.33
C GLU A 344 0.60 -8.47 23.63
N GLN A 345 -0.54 -8.16 22.99
CA GLN A 345 -1.36 -9.13 22.27
C GLN A 345 -0.59 -9.77 21.11
N VAL A 346 0.10 -8.95 20.30
CA VAL A 346 0.88 -9.45 19.17
C VAL A 346 2.10 -10.24 19.63
N GLN A 347 2.79 -9.81 20.69
CA GLN A 347 3.90 -10.57 21.26
C GLN A 347 3.44 -11.94 21.76
N ALA A 348 2.30 -12.00 22.47
CA ALA A 348 1.72 -13.25 22.95
C ALA A 348 1.30 -14.17 21.79
N GLN A 349 0.62 -13.62 20.76
CA GLN A 349 0.21 -14.34 19.56
C GLN A 349 1.41 -14.96 18.84
N VAL A 350 2.42 -14.15 18.52
CA VAL A 350 3.62 -14.61 17.79
C VAL A 350 4.39 -15.66 18.60
N ARG A 351 4.45 -15.49 19.93
CA ARG A 351 5.08 -16.47 20.84
C ARG A 351 4.37 -17.81 20.78
N GLU A 352 3.05 -17.83 20.84
CA GLU A 352 2.23 -19.03 20.83
C GLU A 352 2.27 -19.73 19.46
N GLU A 353 1.94 -19.00 18.40
CA GLU A 353 1.81 -19.53 17.03
C GLU A 353 3.13 -20.05 16.46
N LEU A 354 4.25 -19.39 16.78
CA LEU A 354 5.57 -19.78 16.29
C LEU A 354 6.40 -20.56 17.31
N ARG A 355 5.85 -20.79 18.52
CA ARG A 355 6.53 -21.48 19.64
C ARG A 355 7.89 -20.86 20.01
N LEU A 356 7.93 -19.52 20.00
CA LEU A 356 9.13 -18.75 20.36
C LEU A 356 9.08 -18.38 21.85
N THR A 357 10.15 -18.68 22.60
CA THR A 357 10.19 -18.44 24.06
C THR A 357 10.81 -17.10 24.43
N HIS A 358 11.79 -16.63 23.66
CA HIS A 358 12.56 -15.43 23.94
C HIS A 358 12.25 -14.34 22.92
N LEU A 359 11.15 -13.62 23.13
CA LEU A 359 10.65 -12.63 22.20
C LEU A 359 10.44 -11.30 22.92
N GLU A 360 11.08 -10.23 22.45
CA GLU A 360 11.02 -8.89 23.02
C GLU A 360 10.42 -7.90 22.01
N VAL A 361 9.61 -6.95 22.50
CA VAL A 361 9.10 -5.86 21.66
C VAL A 361 10.22 -4.82 21.48
N VAL A 362 10.63 -4.62 20.23
CA VAL A 362 11.61 -3.59 19.85
C VAL A 362 10.92 -2.25 19.67
N GLN A 363 9.86 -2.24 18.87
CA GLN A 363 9.13 -1.03 18.51
C GLN A 363 7.72 -1.38 18.06
N THR A 364 6.74 -0.59 18.48
CA THR A 364 5.39 -0.62 17.91
C THR A 364 5.13 0.67 17.17
N VAL A 365 4.81 0.57 15.89
CA VAL A 365 4.46 1.69 15.01
C VAL A 365 2.97 1.60 14.71
N VAL A 366 2.22 2.65 15.02
CA VAL A 366 0.80 2.76 14.69
C VAL A 366 0.61 3.95 13.76
N GLU A 367 0.33 3.67 12.49
CA GLU A 367 -0.07 4.70 11.53
C GLU A 367 -1.59 4.84 11.60
N LYS A 368 -2.07 5.86 12.28
CA LYS A 368 -3.53 6.05 12.54
C LYS A 368 -4.33 6.34 11.28
N ARG A 369 -3.70 6.89 10.25
CA ARG A 369 -4.32 7.24 8.96
C ARG A 369 -3.59 6.52 7.83
N ALA A 370 -3.45 5.20 7.98
CA ALA A 370 -2.66 4.38 7.06
C ALA A 370 -3.28 4.32 5.67
N THR A 371 -4.58 4.07 5.61
CA THR A 371 -5.35 3.94 4.36
C THR A 371 -6.69 4.63 4.49
N LEU A 372 -7.36 4.89 3.36
CA LEU A 372 -8.79 5.21 3.39
C LEU A 372 -9.59 4.00 3.89
N ALA A 373 -10.69 4.24 4.57
CA ALA A 373 -11.72 3.23 4.78
C ALA A 373 -12.36 2.94 3.40
N CYS A 374 -12.00 1.80 2.81
CA CYS A 374 -12.40 1.43 1.45
C CYS A 374 -13.82 0.88 1.44
N THR A 375 -14.82 1.72 1.71
CA THR A 375 -16.24 1.37 1.79
C THR A 375 -16.91 1.36 0.41
N PRO A 376 -18.08 0.68 0.25
CA PRO A 376 -18.89 0.80 -0.95
C PRO A 376 -19.23 2.25 -1.28
N GLN A 377 -19.24 2.59 -2.56
CA GLN A 377 -19.58 3.93 -3.06
C GLN A 377 -18.74 5.07 -2.47
N LEU A 378 -17.49 4.79 -2.03
CA LEU A 378 -16.59 5.81 -1.54
C LEU A 378 -16.37 6.89 -2.60
N ASP A 379 -16.85 8.10 -2.33
CA ASP A 379 -16.68 9.27 -3.19
C ASP A 379 -15.29 9.88 -2.94
N ARG A 380 -14.41 9.77 -3.94
CA ARG A 380 -13.03 10.27 -3.87
C ARG A 380 -12.85 11.48 -4.76
N PRO A 381 -12.11 12.53 -4.29
CA PRO A 381 -11.92 13.75 -5.04
C PRO A 381 -11.20 13.52 -6.37
N ALA A 382 -11.52 14.36 -7.35
CA ALA A 382 -10.83 14.41 -8.62
C ALA A 382 -9.41 14.99 -8.47
N SER A 383 -8.53 14.69 -9.44
CA SER A 383 -7.19 15.28 -9.51
C SER A 383 -7.21 16.77 -9.89
N PHE A 384 -8.19 17.20 -10.68
CA PHE A 384 -8.40 18.61 -10.99
C PHE A 384 -9.13 19.31 -9.82
N VAL A 385 -8.50 20.27 -9.20
CA VAL A 385 -9.08 21.06 -8.09
C VAL A 385 -9.74 22.33 -8.63
N THR A 386 -8.99 23.12 -9.39
CA THR A 386 -9.40 24.28 -10.15
C THR A 386 -8.31 24.65 -11.15
N GLU A 387 -8.53 25.66 -11.99
CA GLU A 387 -7.51 26.13 -12.92
C GLU A 387 -6.20 26.45 -12.21
N GLY A 388 -5.07 25.93 -12.69
CA GLY A 388 -3.75 26.10 -12.08
C GLY A 388 -3.48 25.28 -10.82
N LEU A 389 -4.49 24.62 -10.22
CA LEU A 389 -4.36 23.80 -9.01
C LEU A 389 -4.83 22.37 -9.23
N TRP A 390 -3.96 21.43 -8.93
CA TRP A 390 -4.17 19.99 -9.09
C TRP A 390 -3.83 19.23 -7.81
N ALA A 391 -4.28 17.98 -7.72
CA ALA A 391 -3.94 17.10 -6.61
C ALA A 391 -3.61 15.70 -7.09
N CYS A 392 -2.71 15.01 -6.40
CA CYS A 392 -2.42 13.60 -6.59
C CYS A 392 -2.24 12.90 -5.23
N GLY A 393 -2.47 11.60 -5.22
CA GLY A 393 -2.36 10.78 -4.02
C GLY A 393 -3.18 9.50 -4.17
N ASP A 394 -3.00 8.58 -3.26
CA ASP A 394 -3.73 7.34 -3.17
C ASP A 394 -5.22 7.51 -2.82
N TYR A 395 -5.60 8.72 -2.43
CA TYR A 395 -6.99 9.12 -2.12
C TYR A 395 -7.73 9.71 -3.31
N ILE A 396 -7.04 10.12 -4.36
CA ILE A 396 -7.65 10.66 -5.59
C ILE A 396 -8.42 9.55 -6.33
N SER A 397 -9.50 9.93 -7.01
CA SER A 397 -10.31 9.01 -7.81
C SER A 397 -9.44 8.22 -8.80
N GLY A 398 -9.55 6.90 -8.77
CA GLY A 398 -8.72 5.99 -9.55
C GLY A 398 -8.97 4.53 -9.13
N PRO A 399 -8.36 3.55 -9.83
CA PRO A 399 -8.68 2.13 -9.66
C PRO A 399 -8.18 1.50 -8.34
N TYR A 400 -7.11 2.05 -7.73
CA TYR A 400 -6.41 1.42 -6.60
C TYR A 400 -6.30 2.37 -5.40
N PRO A 401 -7.40 2.58 -4.64
CA PRO A 401 -7.35 3.42 -3.44
C PRO A 401 -6.34 2.88 -2.43
N SER A 402 -5.66 3.80 -1.76
CA SER A 402 -4.77 3.50 -0.62
C SER A 402 -3.63 2.53 -0.91
N THR A 403 -3.17 2.45 -2.16
CA THR A 403 -2.03 1.62 -2.55
C THR A 403 -0.84 2.45 -3.02
N LEU A 404 0.38 1.89 -2.94
CA LEU A 404 1.57 2.52 -3.51
C LEU A 404 1.43 2.68 -5.03
N GLU A 405 0.85 1.70 -5.71
CA GLU A 405 0.57 1.74 -7.15
C GLU A 405 -0.40 2.87 -7.49
N GLY A 406 -1.51 2.99 -6.75
CA GLY A 406 -2.47 4.07 -6.94
C GLY A 406 -1.86 5.45 -6.70
N ALA A 407 -0.97 5.58 -5.71
CA ALA A 407 -0.24 6.81 -5.47
C ALA A 407 0.67 7.18 -6.65
N VAL A 408 1.46 6.22 -7.14
CA VAL A 408 2.38 6.40 -8.28
C VAL A 408 1.60 6.75 -9.55
N GLN A 409 0.55 5.99 -9.87
CA GLN A 409 -0.30 6.24 -11.04
C GLN A 409 -0.96 7.61 -10.98
N SER A 410 -1.50 8.01 -9.83
CA SER A 410 -2.12 9.32 -9.65
C SER A 410 -1.14 10.46 -9.97
N GLY A 411 0.12 10.34 -9.53
CA GLY A 411 1.18 11.31 -9.84
C GLY A 411 1.49 11.40 -11.32
N GLN A 412 1.59 10.27 -12.03
CA GLN A 412 1.87 10.24 -13.48
C GLN A 412 0.69 10.75 -14.31
N GLN A 413 -0.52 10.37 -13.93
CA GLN A 413 -1.74 10.76 -14.63
C GLN A 413 -1.98 12.27 -14.60
N VAL A 414 -1.77 12.92 -13.43
CA VAL A 414 -1.95 14.37 -13.31
C VAL A 414 -0.96 15.14 -14.20
N VAL A 415 0.28 14.67 -14.34
CA VAL A 415 1.25 15.28 -15.24
C VAL A 415 0.85 15.12 -16.70
N THR A 416 0.30 13.97 -17.06
CA THR A 416 -0.24 13.74 -18.42
C THR A 416 -1.39 14.70 -18.72
N GLN A 417 -2.34 14.88 -17.79
CA GLN A 417 -3.45 15.83 -17.92
C GLN A 417 -2.95 17.28 -18.03
N LEU A 418 -2.02 17.70 -17.19
CA LEU A 418 -1.40 19.02 -17.24
C LEU A 418 -0.76 19.29 -18.60
N SER A 419 -0.07 18.30 -19.17
CA SER A 419 0.60 18.45 -20.47
C SER A 419 -0.41 18.62 -21.62
N GLN A 420 -1.58 18.02 -21.52
CA GLN A 420 -2.64 18.16 -22.52
C GLN A 420 -3.31 19.55 -22.49
N VAL A 421 -3.58 20.08 -21.29
CA VAL A 421 -4.21 21.40 -21.11
C VAL A 421 -3.29 22.54 -21.59
N THR A 422 -1.97 22.41 -21.45
CA THR A 422 -1.02 23.44 -21.85
C THR A 422 -0.63 23.40 -23.34
N HIS A 423 -1.17 22.49 -24.15
CA HIS A 423 -0.95 22.37 -25.60
C HIS A 423 -2.19 22.75 -26.43
N GLY A 424 -3.33 23.00 -25.80
CA GLY A 424 -4.56 23.50 -26.41
C GLY A 424 -4.72 25.00 -26.16
#